data_12ba58646e48c2791157e2edc87fa3ee
#
_entry.id   12ba58646e48c2791157e2edc87fa3ee
#
_cell.length_a   1.000
_cell.length_b   1.000
_cell.length_c   1.000
_cell.angle_alpha   90.00
_cell.angle_beta   90.00
_cell.angle_gamma   90.00
#
_symmetry.space_group_name_H-M   'P 1'
#
loop_
_entity.id
_entity.type
_entity.pdbx_description
1 polymer ?
#
loop_
_entity_poly.entity_id
_entity_poly.type
_entity_poly.pdbx_seq_one_letter_code
_entity_poly.pdbx_strand_id
1 'polypeptide(L)'
;IDAGVRIERTLPSGESARIAWPMAPMTLTHADLVRPIPALCERQYVVPKTTLSDAAKAQFWVREALWQRVRATWTNAEAQGDVHLRALWPSNAHVPLLVAPRVHVDVHMDSAAAADTVVRPTIRVHGLEGAQSVRVRIEPRLGTDAPRMHAMAPEGAWDRTWSPLASTELEWTTSLCFLSEGLWLVGAYAHVIWPNATEPHLYASTAVQVDVT
;
A
#
# COMPACT_ATOMS: atom_id res chain seq x y z
N ILE A 1 -7.83 21.62 -7.92
CA ILE A 1 -6.43 22.03 -7.62
C ILE A 1 -6.35 21.99 -6.11
N ASP A 2 -5.76 20.92 -5.57
CA ASP A 2 -5.47 20.82 -4.14
C ASP A 2 -4.58 22.01 -3.77
N ALA A 3 -4.99 22.78 -2.78
CA ALA A 3 -4.19 23.83 -2.21
C ALA A 3 -2.95 23.19 -1.58
N GLY A 4 -1.81 23.30 -2.26
CA GLY A 4 -0.57 22.68 -1.82
C GLY A 4 -0.19 23.17 -0.42
N VAL A 5 0.30 22.27 0.41
CA VAL A 5 0.83 22.63 1.74
C VAL A 5 2.13 23.39 1.54
N ARG A 6 2.19 24.62 2.02
CA ARG A 6 3.40 25.44 2.05
C ARG A 6 3.99 25.41 3.45
N ILE A 7 5.25 25.05 3.56
CA ILE A 7 5.99 25.05 4.82
C ILE A 7 7.18 26.00 4.67
N GLU A 8 7.28 26.97 5.53
CA GLU A 8 8.41 27.90 5.58
C GLU A 8 9.20 27.70 6.88
N ARG A 9 10.52 27.71 6.75
CA ARG A 9 11.45 27.64 7.88
C ARG A 9 12.59 28.62 7.67
N THR A 10 12.84 29.44 8.68
CA THR A 10 14.04 30.28 8.73
C THR A 10 15.14 29.50 9.46
N LEU A 11 16.31 29.39 8.84
CA LEU A 11 17.47 28.70 9.40
C LEU A 11 18.57 29.73 9.66
N PRO A 12 19.11 29.80 10.88
CA PRO A 12 20.35 30.51 11.15
C PRO A 12 21.49 29.95 10.30
N SER A 13 22.51 30.77 10.07
CA SER A 13 23.68 30.37 9.29
C SER A 13 24.39 29.16 9.92
N GLY A 14 24.63 28.13 9.12
CA GLY A 14 25.28 26.88 9.56
C GLY A 14 24.33 25.87 10.23
N GLU A 15 23.05 26.17 10.39
CA GLU A 15 22.09 25.23 10.94
C GLU A 15 21.39 24.39 9.84
N SER A 16 20.91 23.23 10.26
CA SER A 16 20.08 22.34 9.44
C SER A 16 18.77 22.06 10.12
N ALA A 17 17.70 21.88 9.35
CA ALA A 17 16.40 21.50 9.87
C ALA A 17 15.84 20.29 9.11
N ARG A 18 15.13 19.45 9.86
CA ARG A 18 14.30 18.41 9.28
C ARG A 18 12.89 18.96 9.09
N ILE A 19 12.40 18.86 7.87
CA ILE A 19 11.03 19.25 7.52
C ILE A 19 10.26 17.96 7.20
N ALA A 20 9.11 17.78 7.84
CA ALA A 20 8.18 16.69 7.55
C ALA A 20 6.82 17.28 7.20
N TRP A 21 6.18 16.73 6.18
CA TRP A 21 4.83 17.12 5.79
C TRP A 21 4.01 15.88 5.40
N PRO A 22 2.70 15.87 5.67
CA PRO A 22 1.81 14.82 5.20
C PRO A 22 1.67 14.92 3.68
N MET A 23 1.73 13.81 2.99
CA MET A 23 1.51 13.70 1.56
C MET A 23 0.59 12.53 1.28
N ALA A 24 -0.46 12.77 0.48
CA ALA A 24 -1.30 11.69 0.01
C ALA A 24 -0.50 10.73 -0.89
N PRO A 25 -0.74 9.42 -0.84
CA PRO A 25 -0.13 8.48 -1.75
C PRO A 25 -0.32 8.88 -3.21
N MET A 26 0.65 8.56 -4.04
CA MET A 26 0.60 8.87 -5.47
C MET A 26 -0.29 7.86 -6.20
N THR A 27 -1.18 8.35 -7.03
CA THR A 27 -2.04 7.54 -7.89
C THR A 27 -1.27 7.07 -9.15
N LEU A 28 -0.25 6.22 -8.93
CA LEU A 28 0.48 5.57 -10.02
C LEU A 28 -0.05 4.15 -10.17
N THR A 29 -0.40 3.79 -11.39
CA THR A 29 -0.80 2.41 -11.71
C THR A 29 0.42 1.51 -11.85
N HIS A 30 0.23 0.22 -11.80
CA HIS A 30 1.32 -0.73 -12.08
C HIS A 30 1.90 -0.50 -13.48
N ALA A 31 1.05 -0.24 -14.47
CA ALA A 31 1.50 0.07 -15.84
C ALA A 31 2.40 1.32 -15.89
N ASP A 32 2.12 2.34 -15.08
CA ASP A 32 2.97 3.53 -14.96
C ASP A 32 4.33 3.19 -14.38
N LEU A 33 4.37 2.30 -13.38
CA LEU A 33 5.60 1.95 -12.68
C LEU A 33 6.56 1.09 -13.52
N VAL A 34 6.03 0.24 -14.41
CA VAL A 34 6.85 -0.67 -15.23
C VAL A 34 7.09 -0.17 -16.66
N ARG A 35 6.52 0.98 -17.04
CA ARG A 35 6.71 1.54 -18.38
C ARG A 35 8.19 1.80 -18.68
N PRO A 36 8.61 1.70 -19.95
CA PRO A 36 9.98 2.00 -20.34
C PRO A 36 10.40 3.42 -19.91
N ILE A 37 11.61 3.55 -19.41
CA ILE A 37 12.18 4.86 -19.12
C ILE A 37 12.61 5.47 -20.48
N PRO A 38 12.14 6.68 -20.83
CA PRO A 38 12.51 7.30 -22.09
C PRO A 38 14.02 7.53 -22.15
N ALA A 39 14.60 7.34 -23.32
CA ALA A 39 15.99 7.72 -23.57
C ALA A 39 16.14 9.23 -23.32
N LEU A 40 17.02 9.58 -22.42
CA LEU A 40 17.21 10.96 -21.99
C LEU A 40 18.09 11.67 -23.02
N CYS A 41 17.61 12.79 -23.55
CA CYS A 41 18.39 13.68 -24.40
C CYS A 41 19.46 14.41 -23.56
N GLU A 42 20.49 14.91 -24.25
CA GLU A 42 21.66 15.60 -23.75
C GLU A 42 21.45 16.38 -22.43
N ARG A 43 22.27 16.07 -21.41
CA ARG A 43 22.31 16.65 -20.05
C ARG A 43 21.36 16.06 -19.00
N GLN A 44 20.63 15.03 -19.31
CA GLN A 44 19.88 14.26 -18.32
C GLN A 44 20.62 12.93 -18.00
N TYR A 45 20.33 12.34 -16.84
CA TYR A 45 21.00 11.15 -16.36
C TYR A 45 21.09 10.05 -17.42
N VAL A 46 22.26 9.54 -17.68
CA VAL A 46 22.45 8.34 -18.48
C VAL A 46 21.96 7.16 -17.66
N VAL A 47 20.76 6.72 -17.93
CA VAL A 47 20.31 5.41 -17.44
C VAL A 47 21.05 4.36 -18.24
N PRO A 48 21.76 3.42 -17.60
CA PRO A 48 22.46 2.36 -18.32
C PRO A 48 21.48 1.64 -19.25
N LYS A 49 21.91 1.31 -20.48
CA LYS A 49 21.12 0.55 -21.47
C LYS A 49 20.81 -0.89 -21.05
N THR A 50 21.16 -1.28 -19.84
CA THR A 50 20.82 -2.57 -19.26
C THR A 50 19.32 -2.60 -18.98
N THR A 51 18.70 -3.75 -19.19
CA THR A 51 17.30 -4.01 -18.86
C THR A 51 17.10 -3.73 -17.37
N LEU A 52 16.51 -2.59 -17.08
CA LEU A 52 16.21 -2.22 -15.69
C LEU A 52 15.15 -3.16 -15.13
N SER A 53 15.37 -3.62 -13.91
CA SER A 53 14.34 -4.37 -13.16
C SER A 53 13.09 -3.50 -12.96
N ASP A 54 11.95 -4.13 -12.78
CA ASP A 54 10.70 -3.40 -12.53
C ASP A 54 10.78 -2.56 -11.24
N ALA A 55 11.53 -3.03 -10.24
CA ALA A 55 11.82 -2.24 -9.03
C ALA A 55 12.59 -0.95 -9.35
N ALA A 56 13.58 -1.00 -10.22
CA ALA A 56 14.33 0.19 -10.63
C ALA A 56 13.49 1.16 -11.48
N LYS A 57 12.61 0.63 -12.33
CA LYS A 57 11.64 1.46 -13.08
C LYS A 57 10.65 2.13 -12.13
N ALA A 58 10.07 1.38 -11.19
CA ALA A 58 9.17 1.92 -10.19
C ALA A 58 9.83 3.04 -9.38
N GLN A 59 11.05 2.84 -8.92
CA GLN A 59 11.83 3.85 -8.21
C GLN A 59 12.01 5.13 -9.04
N PHE A 60 12.30 4.99 -10.33
CA PHE A 60 12.42 6.12 -11.25
C PHE A 60 11.10 6.88 -11.38
N TRP A 61 10.00 6.19 -11.67
CA TRP A 61 8.70 6.83 -11.91
C TRP A 61 8.11 7.45 -10.64
N VAL A 62 8.30 6.81 -9.48
CA VAL A 62 7.92 7.40 -8.18
C VAL A 62 8.71 8.68 -7.93
N ARG A 63 10.01 8.69 -8.22
CA ARG A 63 10.83 9.89 -8.13
C ARG A 63 10.30 11.01 -9.03
N GLU A 64 10.07 10.73 -10.31
CA GLU A 64 9.58 11.74 -11.26
C GLU A 64 8.20 12.29 -10.84
N ALA A 65 7.29 11.43 -10.39
CA ALA A 65 5.98 11.85 -9.88
C ALA A 65 6.09 12.68 -8.59
N LEU A 66 7.03 12.37 -7.71
CA LEU A 66 7.31 13.14 -6.49
C LEU A 66 7.79 14.55 -6.86
N TRP A 67 8.68 14.66 -7.84
CA TRP A 67 9.20 15.95 -8.31
C TRP A 67 8.17 16.88 -8.92
N GLN A 68 7.13 16.34 -9.50
CA GLN A 68 6.02 17.12 -10.03
C GLN A 68 5.15 17.71 -8.92
N ARG A 69 5.20 17.14 -7.71
CA ARG A 69 4.36 17.52 -6.57
C ARG A 69 5.10 18.35 -5.52
N VAL A 70 6.41 18.25 -5.45
CA VAL A 70 7.22 18.89 -4.41
C VAL A 70 8.19 19.86 -5.05
N ARG A 71 8.15 21.11 -4.61
CA ARG A 71 9.13 22.14 -4.94
C ARG A 71 9.75 22.65 -3.66
N ALA A 72 11.05 22.71 -3.61
CA ALA A 72 11.78 23.34 -2.52
C ALA A 72 12.58 24.51 -3.06
N THR A 73 12.44 25.66 -2.41
CA THR A 73 13.17 26.89 -2.72
C THR A 73 13.88 27.38 -1.47
N TRP A 74 14.96 28.09 -1.67
CA TRP A 74 15.64 28.79 -0.60
C TRP A 74 15.77 30.28 -0.95
N THR A 75 15.78 31.13 0.05
CA THR A 75 15.95 32.58 -0.09
C THR A 75 16.82 33.07 1.05
N ASN A 76 17.76 33.93 0.75
CA ASN A 76 18.47 34.71 1.75
C ASN A 76 18.39 36.22 1.39
N ALA A 77 19.12 37.06 2.08
CA ALA A 77 19.07 38.51 1.86
C ALA A 77 19.58 38.96 0.45
N GLU A 78 20.40 38.12 -0.19
CA GLU A 78 21.13 38.48 -1.44
C GLU A 78 20.70 37.64 -2.64
N ALA A 79 20.15 36.44 -2.41
CA ALA A 79 19.85 35.49 -3.47
C ALA A 79 18.66 34.59 -3.13
N GLN A 80 18.12 33.97 -4.17
CA GLN A 80 17.14 32.89 -4.08
C GLN A 80 17.45 31.80 -5.09
N GLY A 81 16.99 30.60 -4.82
CA GLY A 81 17.20 29.48 -5.73
C GLY A 81 16.28 28.28 -5.45
N ASP A 82 16.31 27.36 -6.39
CA ASP A 82 15.62 26.07 -6.24
C ASP A 82 16.60 25.04 -5.65
N VAL A 83 16.08 24.17 -4.77
CA VAL A 83 16.79 22.99 -4.31
C VAL A 83 16.60 21.89 -5.34
N HIS A 84 17.70 21.38 -5.90
CA HIS A 84 17.67 20.27 -6.87
C HIS A 84 17.36 18.94 -6.17
N LEU A 85 16.10 18.72 -5.92
CA LEU A 85 15.60 17.51 -5.30
C LEU A 85 15.78 16.25 -6.19
N ARG A 86 15.98 16.38 -7.51
CA ARG A 86 16.19 15.24 -8.44
C ARG A 86 17.39 14.34 -8.10
N ALA A 87 18.28 14.81 -7.26
CA ALA A 87 19.37 13.98 -6.71
C ALA A 87 18.91 12.98 -5.64
N LEU A 88 17.71 13.17 -5.08
CA LEU A 88 17.18 12.29 -4.05
C LEU A 88 16.44 11.12 -4.71
N TRP A 89 16.82 9.91 -4.38
CA TRP A 89 16.16 8.70 -4.83
C TRP A 89 15.38 8.09 -3.65
N PRO A 90 14.08 7.82 -3.80
CA PRO A 90 13.39 7.04 -2.79
C PRO A 90 14.01 5.64 -2.74
N SER A 91 14.25 5.12 -1.55
CA SER A 91 14.70 3.73 -1.42
C SER A 91 13.58 2.76 -1.84
N ASN A 92 13.94 1.54 -2.24
CA ASN A 92 12.96 0.50 -2.57
C ASN A 92 11.97 0.24 -1.43
N ALA A 93 12.39 0.42 -0.17
CA ALA A 93 11.52 0.29 0.99
C ALA A 93 10.48 1.43 1.11
N HIS A 94 10.76 2.61 0.55
CA HIS A 94 9.86 3.76 0.60
C HIS A 94 8.89 3.81 -0.58
N VAL A 95 9.23 3.19 -1.71
CA VAL A 95 8.36 3.20 -2.90
C VAL A 95 6.93 2.72 -2.61
N PRO A 96 6.72 1.58 -1.91
CA PRO A 96 5.36 1.12 -1.58
C PRO A 96 4.59 2.07 -0.66
N LEU A 97 5.29 2.88 0.15
CA LEU A 97 4.65 3.85 1.05
C LEU A 97 4.20 5.12 0.32
N LEU A 98 4.79 5.41 -0.82
CA LEU A 98 4.52 6.61 -1.61
C LEU A 98 3.45 6.39 -2.68
N VAL A 99 3.15 5.14 -3.02
CA VAL A 99 2.20 4.76 -4.07
C VAL A 99 0.94 4.19 -3.44
N ALA A 100 -0.21 4.60 -3.92
CA ALA A 100 -1.47 3.99 -3.51
C ALA A 100 -1.44 2.48 -3.85
N PRO A 101 -1.88 1.61 -2.96
CA PRO A 101 -1.91 0.19 -3.24
C PRO A 101 -2.77 -0.08 -4.47
N ARG A 102 -2.28 -0.95 -5.36
CA ARG A 102 -3.01 -1.34 -6.56
C ARG A 102 -4.27 -2.12 -6.20
N VAL A 103 -4.13 -2.98 -5.21
CA VAL A 103 -5.22 -3.83 -4.73
C VAL A 103 -5.66 -3.33 -3.36
N HIS A 104 -6.94 -3.13 -3.20
CA HIS A 104 -7.58 -2.80 -1.93
C HIS A 104 -8.29 -4.03 -1.40
N VAL A 105 -8.09 -4.29 -0.12
CA VAL A 105 -8.73 -5.40 0.59
C VAL A 105 -9.51 -4.79 1.76
N ASP A 106 -10.81 -4.98 1.77
CA ASP A 106 -11.70 -4.47 2.78
C ASP A 106 -12.41 -5.62 3.51
N VAL A 107 -12.55 -5.50 4.81
CA VAL A 107 -13.32 -6.43 5.65
C VAL A 107 -14.53 -5.68 6.20
N HIS A 108 -15.70 -6.22 5.92
CA HIS A 108 -16.97 -5.70 6.42
C HIS A 108 -17.60 -6.69 7.39
N MET A 109 -17.79 -6.27 8.62
CA MET A 109 -18.47 -7.02 9.66
C MET A 109 -18.92 -6.09 10.78
N ASP A 110 -19.81 -6.56 11.64
CA ASP A 110 -20.24 -5.81 12.81
C ASP A 110 -19.09 -5.64 13.80
N SER A 111 -19.04 -4.49 14.48
CA SER A 111 -18.03 -4.18 15.49
C SER A 111 -18.30 -4.83 16.85
N ALA A 112 -19.39 -5.57 16.99
CA ALA A 112 -19.75 -6.33 18.18
C ALA A 112 -20.24 -7.73 17.80
N ALA A 113 -19.89 -8.72 18.59
CA ALA A 113 -20.33 -10.11 18.43
C ALA A 113 -20.50 -10.76 19.81
N ALA A 114 -21.28 -11.84 19.89
CA ALA A 114 -21.30 -12.68 21.06
C ALA A 114 -20.34 -13.85 20.91
N ALA A 115 -19.69 -14.25 22.00
CA ALA A 115 -18.85 -15.45 22.02
C ALA A 115 -19.71 -16.69 21.65
N ASP A 116 -19.06 -17.69 21.08
CA ASP A 116 -19.68 -18.94 20.61
C ASP A 116 -20.80 -18.77 19.56
N THR A 117 -20.91 -17.58 18.95
CA THR A 117 -21.85 -17.34 17.84
C THR A 117 -21.12 -17.21 16.51
N VAL A 118 -21.80 -17.63 15.45
CA VAL A 118 -21.25 -17.51 14.08
C VAL A 118 -21.54 -16.13 13.52
N VAL A 119 -20.49 -15.39 13.21
CA VAL A 119 -20.55 -14.13 12.46
C VAL A 119 -20.15 -14.36 11.01
N ARG A 120 -20.58 -13.49 10.10
CA ARG A 120 -20.34 -13.63 8.66
C ARG A 120 -19.64 -12.40 8.09
N PRO A 121 -18.33 -12.28 8.26
CA PRO A 121 -17.56 -11.23 7.62
C PRO A 121 -17.60 -11.38 6.09
N THR A 122 -17.67 -10.23 5.41
CA THR A 122 -17.56 -10.14 3.96
C THR A 122 -16.25 -9.43 3.62
N ILE A 123 -15.41 -10.09 2.82
CA ILE A 123 -14.15 -9.56 2.32
C ILE A 123 -14.36 -9.10 0.89
N ARG A 124 -13.99 -7.86 0.59
CA ARG A 124 -13.98 -7.31 -0.77
C ARG A 124 -12.56 -7.04 -1.20
N VAL A 125 -12.25 -7.42 -2.44
CA VAL A 125 -10.93 -7.18 -3.04
C VAL A 125 -11.16 -6.49 -4.38
N HIS A 126 -10.57 -5.30 -4.55
CA HIS A 126 -10.69 -4.48 -5.74
C HIS A 126 -9.31 -4.25 -6.37
N GLY A 127 -9.27 -3.88 -7.65
CA GLY A 127 -8.04 -3.53 -8.36
C GLY A 127 -7.29 -4.74 -8.90
N LEU A 128 -8.02 -5.79 -9.27
CA LEU A 128 -7.47 -7.07 -9.76
C LEU A 128 -7.32 -7.11 -11.30
N GLU A 129 -7.37 -5.96 -12.00
CA GLU A 129 -7.24 -5.91 -13.45
C GLU A 129 -5.96 -6.57 -13.94
N GLY A 130 -6.12 -7.63 -14.74
CA GLY A 130 -5.02 -8.40 -15.31
C GLY A 130 -4.31 -9.33 -14.32
N ALA A 131 -4.82 -9.54 -13.12
CA ALA A 131 -4.35 -10.58 -12.23
C ALA A 131 -4.69 -11.97 -12.80
N GLN A 132 -3.78 -12.93 -12.61
CA GLN A 132 -3.98 -14.31 -13.04
C GLN A 132 -4.76 -15.11 -12.00
N SER A 133 -4.42 -14.93 -10.74
CA SER A 133 -5.11 -15.58 -9.64
C SER A 133 -4.97 -14.76 -8.36
N VAL A 134 -5.88 -14.98 -7.43
CA VAL A 134 -5.85 -14.40 -6.10
C VAL A 134 -6.22 -15.45 -5.05
N ARG A 135 -5.49 -15.46 -3.93
CA ARG A 135 -5.84 -16.17 -2.72
C ARG A 135 -6.11 -15.19 -1.61
N VAL A 136 -7.31 -15.18 -1.08
CA VAL A 136 -7.72 -14.32 0.04
C VAL A 136 -7.75 -15.16 1.30
N ARG A 137 -7.16 -14.63 2.37
CA ARG A 137 -7.14 -15.24 3.70
C ARG A 137 -7.64 -14.25 4.72
N ILE A 138 -8.54 -14.70 5.60
CA ILE A 138 -8.97 -13.93 6.77
C ILE A 138 -8.14 -14.33 8.00
N GLU A 139 -7.80 -13.36 8.84
CA GLU A 139 -6.99 -13.58 10.03
C GLU A 139 -7.54 -12.80 11.23
N PRO A 140 -8.32 -13.44 12.10
CA PRO A 140 -8.70 -12.87 13.38
C PRO A 140 -7.55 -12.98 14.38
N ARG A 141 -7.33 -11.94 15.16
CA ARG A 141 -6.31 -11.87 16.22
C ARG A 141 -6.94 -11.28 17.46
N LEU A 142 -6.76 -11.91 18.60
CA LEU A 142 -7.11 -11.31 19.89
C LEU A 142 -6.14 -10.17 20.21
N GLY A 143 -6.65 -9.03 20.63
CA GLY A 143 -5.92 -7.75 20.72
C GLY A 143 -4.78 -7.67 21.75
N THR A 144 -4.60 -8.68 22.59
CA THR A 144 -3.47 -8.81 23.50
C THR A 144 -2.89 -10.20 23.35
N ASP A 145 -1.61 -10.34 23.24
CA ASP A 145 -0.68 -11.51 23.20
C ASP A 145 -1.22 -12.94 23.49
N ALA A 146 -2.52 -13.18 23.35
CA ALA A 146 -3.15 -14.47 23.62
C ALA A 146 -2.93 -15.45 22.46
N PRO A 147 -2.76 -16.74 22.74
CA PRO A 147 -2.52 -17.75 21.74
C PRO A 147 -3.65 -17.85 20.73
N ARG A 148 -3.29 -18.08 19.48
CA ARG A 148 -4.10 -18.09 18.25
C ARG A 148 -5.29 -19.10 18.20
N MET A 149 -5.64 -19.74 19.30
CA MET A 149 -6.57 -20.88 19.33
C MET A 149 -8.00 -20.51 19.74
N HIS A 150 -8.36 -19.23 19.76
CA HIS A 150 -9.64 -18.76 20.28
C HIS A 150 -10.65 -18.30 19.22
N ALA A 151 -10.40 -18.61 17.95
CA ALA A 151 -11.40 -18.44 16.89
C ALA A 151 -11.39 -19.64 15.95
N MET A 152 -12.53 -19.95 15.38
CA MET A 152 -12.69 -21.04 14.40
C MET A 152 -13.49 -20.57 13.19
N ALA A 153 -13.31 -21.25 12.06
CA ALA A 153 -14.09 -21.05 10.85
C ALA A 153 -14.97 -22.29 10.63
N PRO A 154 -16.19 -22.31 11.18
CA PRO A 154 -16.99 -23.53 11.26
C PRO A 154 -17.50 -24.06 9.91
N GLU A 155 -17.71 -23.19 8.93
CA GLU A 155 -18.31 -23.56 7.63
C GLU A 155 -17.35 -23.37 6.45
N GLY A 156 -16.10 -22.99 6.67
CA GLY A 156 -15.26 -22.63 5.56
C GLY A 156 -13.78 -22.68 5.85
N ALA A 157 -13.06 -22.58 4.78
CA ALA A 157 -11.63 -22.38 4.86
C ALA A 157 -11.31 -20.97 5.36
N TRP A 158 -10.21 -20.82 6.07
CA TRP A 158 -9.60 -19.56 6.41
C TRP A 158 -9.14 -18.78 5.18
N ASP A 159 -9.11 -19.45 4.03
CA ASP A 159 -8.72 -18.87 2.76
C ASP A 159 -9.52 -19.44 1.60
N ARG A 160 -9.58 -18.67 0.53
CA ARG A 160 -10.18 -19.07 -0.75
C ARG A 160 -9.32 -18.59 -1.90
N THR A 161 -9.21 -19.43 -2.92
CA THR A 161 -8.44 -19.15 -4.14
C THR A 161 -9.37 -19.07 -5.34
N TRP A 162 -9.14 -18.08 -6.20
CA TRP A 162 -9.76 -17.93 -7.52
C TRP A 162 -8.67 -18.01 -8.59
N SER A 163 -8.82 -18.97 -9.50
CA SER A 163 -7.92 -19.18 -10.64
C SER A 163 -8.63 -20.00 -11.73
N PRO A 164 -8.73 -19.54 -12.97
CA PRO A 164 -8.38 -18.19 -13.43
C PRO A 164 -9.33 -17.13 -12.85
N LEU A 165 -8.86 -15.89 -12.82
CA LEU A 165 -9.66 -14.78 -12.34
C LEU A 165 -10.58 -14.28 -13.44
N ALA A 166 -11.89 -14.27 -13.18
CA ALA A 166 -12.91 -13.83 -14.14
C ALA A 166 -13.38 -12.39 -13.90
N SER A 167 -12.99 -11.77 -12.78
CA SER A 167 -13.47 -10.47 -12.37
C SER A 167 -12.31 -9.59 -11.85
N THR A 168 -12.46 -8.28 -11.98
CA THR A 168 -11.56 -7.28 -11.41
C THR A 168 -11.83 -6.98 -9.94
N GLU A 169 -12.97 -7.47 -9.45
CA GLU A 169 -13.42 -7.35 -8.08
C GLU A 169 -13.92 -8.70 -7.59
N LEU A 170 -13.67 -9.00 -6.33
CA LEU A 170 -14.13 -10.20 -5.66
C LEU A 170 -14.84 -9.85 -4.37
N GLU A 171 -15.89 -10.59 -4.10
CA GLU A 171 -16.56 -10.59 -2.81
C GLU A 171 -16.58 -12.02 -2.27
N TRP A 172 -16.20 -12.18 -1.02
CA TRP A 172 -16.20 -13.46 -0.34
C TRP A 172 -16.75 -13.29 1.08
N THR A 173 -17.88 -13.93 1.35
CA THR A 173 -18.43 -14.07 2.68
C THR A 173 -17.98 -15.41 3.26
N THR A 174 -17.44 -15.39 4.47
CA THR A 174 -17.04 -16.57 5.23
C THR A 174 -17.71 -16.57 6.61
N SER A 175 -17.48 -17.62 7.38
CA SER A 175 -18.02 -17.76 8.72
C SER A 175 -16.89 -17.76 9.73
N LEU A 176 -17.00 -16.98 10.79
CA LEU A 176 -16.12 -16.97 11.94
C LEU A 176 -16.91 -17.23 13.21
N CYS A 177 -16.29 -17.91 14.17
CA CYS A 177 -16.81 -18.05 15.53
C CYS A 177 -15.68 -17.69 16.48
N PHE A 178 -15.92 -16.74 17.36
CA PHE A 178 -14.99 -16.36 18.42
C PHE A 178 -15.28 -17.22 19.66
N LEU A 179 -14.29 -17.94 20.14
CA LEU A 179 -14.42 -18.86 21.28
C LEU A 179 -14.06 -18.21 22.61
N SER A 180 -13.71 -16.92 22.59
CA SER A 180 -13.41 -16.17 23.81
C SER A 180 -13.82 -14.72 23.66
N GLU A 181 -14.27 -14.17 24.78
CA GLU A 181 -14.56 -12.75 24.92
C GLU A 181 -13.30 -11.89 24.78
N GLY A 182 -13.48 -10.62 24.44
CA GLY A 182 -12.42 -9.63 24.37
C GLY A 182 -12.41 -8.85 23.06
N LEU A 183 -11.41 -7.98 22.94
CA LEU A 183 -11.23 -7.16 21.74
C LEU A 183 -10.46 -7.93 20.66
N TRP A 184 -11.11 -8.16 19.55
CA TRP A 184 -10.54 -8.84 18.38
C TRP A 184 -10.20 -7.86 17.27
N LEU A 185 -9.13 -8.16 16.55
CA LEU A 185 -8.72 -7.49 15.30
C LEU A 185 -8.89 -8.48 14.16
N VAL A 186 -9.83 -8.21 13.27
CA VAL A 186 -10.11 -9.08 12.12
C VAL A 186 -9.61 -8.40 10.86
N GLY A 187 -8.57 -8.95 10.26
CA GLY A 187 -8.00 -8.49 9.00
C GLY A 187 -8.08 -9.55 7.91
N ALA A 188 -7.81 -9.15 6.69
CA ALA A 188 -7.69 -10.05 5.56
C ALA A 188 -6.44 -9.74 4.73
N TYR A 189 -5.92 -10.74 4.04
CA TYR A 189 -4.78 -10.65 3.15
C TYR A 189 -5.15 -11.22 1.80
N ALA A 190 -4.74 -10.53 0.74
CA ALA A 190 -4.83 -11.03 -0.63
C ALA A 190 -3.43 -11.29 -1.18
N HIS A 191 -3.17 -12.54 -1.56
CA HIS A 191 -1.99 -12.94 -2.32
C HIS A 191 -2.36 -12.95 -3.79
N VAL A 192 -1.86 -12.00 -4.56
CA VAL A 192 -2.21 -11.81 -5.97
C VAL A 192 -1.05 -12.22 -6.85
N ILE A 193 -1.31 -13.10 -7.83
CA ILE A 193 -0.34 -13.51 -8.84
C ILE A 193 -0.67 -12.76 -10.14
N TRP A 194 0.31 -12.02 -10.63
CA TRP A 194 0.25 -11.32 -11.89
C TRP A 194 0.90 -12.14 -13.01
N PRO A 195 0.50 -11.97 -14.27
CA PRO A 195 1.22 -12.56 -15.40
C PRO A 195 2.71 -12.18 -15.34
N ASN A 196 3.58 -13.18 -15.52
CA ASN A 196 5.04 -13.04 -15.45
C ASN A 196 5.63 -12.67 -14.07
N ALA A 197 4.83 -12.64 -13.01
CA ALA A 197 5.36 -12.54 -11.65
C ALA A 197 5.87 -13.91 -11.19
N THR A 198 7.05 -13.94 -10.58
CA THR A 198 7.63 -15.16 -10.01
C THR A 198 7.09 -15.48 -8.63
N GLU A 199 6.60 -14.43 -7.93
CA GLU A 199 6.09 -14.53 -6.57
C GLU A 199 4.75 -13.78 -6.44
N PRO A 200 3.85 -14.22 -5.53
CA PRO A 200 2.62 -13.52 -5.25
C PRO A 200 2.90 -12.19 -4.54
N HIS A 201 2.15 -11.17 -4.90
CA HIS A 201 2.14 -9.88 -4.20
C HIS A 201 1.13 -9.93 -3.06
N LEU A 202 1.54 -9.50 -1.86
CA LEU A 202 0.71 -9.47 -0.66
C LEU A 202 0.11 -8.09 -0.45
N TYR A 203 -1.20 -8.05 -0.27
CA TYR A 203 -1.97 -6.86 0.11
C TYR A 203 -2.76 -7.16 1.37
N ALA A 204 -2.83 -6.20 2.30
CA ALA A 204 -3.52 -6.36 3.56
C ALA A 204 -4.66 -5.34 3.70
N SER A 205 -5.74 -5.74 4.35
CA SER A 205 -6.80 -4.82 4.78
C SER A 205 -6.37 -4.03 6.01
N THR A 206 -7.07 -2.93 6.28
CA THR A 206 -7.18 -2.41 7.64
C THR A 206 -7.95 -3.42 8.48
N ALA A 207 -7.50 -3.67 9.71
CA ALA A 207 -8.21 -4.58 10.60
C ALA A 207 -9.47 -3.91 11.17
N VAL A 208 -10.55 -4.67 11.23
CA VAL A 208 -11.78 -4.27 11.92
C VAL A 208 -11.67 -4.67 13.38
N GLN A 209 -11.98 -3.74 14.28
CA GLN A 209 -12.09 -4.03 15.71
C GLN A 209 -13.46 -4.62 16.02
N VAL A 210 -13.48 -5.73 16.74
CA VAL A 210 -14.71 -6.44 17.13
C VAL A 210 -14.66 -6.67 18.63
N ASP A 211 -15.65 -6.16 19.34
CA ASP A 211 -15.84 -6.41 20.77
C ASP A 211 -16.70 -7.66 20.93
N VAL A 212 -16.12 -8.70 21.50
CA VAL A 212 -16.78 -9.99 21.71
C VAL A 212 -17.15 -10.13 23.19
N THR A 213 -18.43 -10.26 23.47
CA THR A 213 -19.01 -10.37 24.82
C THR A 213 -19.77 -11.68 25.03
#